data_945fc70ed99959f586af4f68b4a1cc97
#
_entry.id   945fc70ed99959f586af4f68b4a1cc97
#
_cell.length_a   1.000
_cell.length_b   1.000
_cell.length_c   1.000
_cell.angle_alpha   90.00
_cell.angle_beta   90.00
_cell.angle_gamma   90.00
#
_symmetry.space_group_name_H-M   'P 1'
#
loop_
_entity.id
_entity.type
_entity.pdbx_description
1 polymer ?
#
loop_
_entity_poly.entity_id
_entity_poly.type
_entity_poly.pdbx_seq_one_letter_code
_entity_poly.pdbx_strand_id
1 'polypeptide(L)'
;YLSTNYVIQKAWTETLEERVAGDATALLADTAEDVVYSGPYHKYFADDTKVVFVRDDNYWGQDASMFGALPAPKYLAHTIFKDNAAGFTALKAGEVDVSQQFNSNIQELWLNENLPISTYLPEAPYGIGASLPTAFFNLTSNGLDQVAVRKAIAMAVDYDTIISNAMTNQSATFTQVPRSLMNPTPGE
;
A
#
# COMPACT_ATOMS: atom_id res chain seq x y z
N TYR A 1 16.38 6.68 -1.13
CA TYR A 1 15.89 7.45 -2.30
C TYR A 1 15.66 6.59 -3.53
N LEU A 2 16.54 5.63 -3.85
CA LEU A 2 16.35 4.76 -5.04
C LEU A 2 15.13 3.84 -4.91
N SER A 3 14.75 3.43 -3.71
CA SER A 3 13.59 2.56 -3.47
C SER A 3 12.24 3.25 -3.67
N THR A 4 12.20 4.58 -3.74
CA THR A 4 10.98 5.37 -3.93
C THR A 4 10.81 5.87 -5.35
N ASN A 5 11.79 5.64 -6.23
CA ASN A 5 11.74 6.05 -7.63
C ASN A 5 11.50 4.85 -8.52
N TYR A 6 10.47 4.92 -9.35
CA TYR A 6 10.22 3.92 -10.37
C TYR A 6 11.24 4.07 -11.49
N VAL A 7 11.81 2.93 -11.93
CA VAL A 7 12.66 2.89 -13.12
C VAL A 7 11.76 2.69 -14.33
N ILE A 8 11.71 3.68 -15.19
CA ILE A 8 10.89 3.67 -16.40
C ILE A 8 11.78 3.76 -17.66
N GLN A 9 11.26 3.29 -18.78
CA GLN A 9 12.00 3.30 -20.04
C GLN A 9 12.16 4.73 -20.54
N LYS A 10 13.41 5.16 -20.78
CA LYS A 10 13.72 6.52 -21.23
C LYS A 10 12.99 6.88 -22.52
N ALA A 11 13.04 6.02 -23.55
CA ALA A 11 12.41 6.29 -24.84
C ALA A 11 10.90 6.49 -24.72
N TRP A 12 10.22 5.72 -23.86
CA TRP A 12 8.80 5.92 -23.60
C TRP A 12 8.54 7.25 -22.88
N THR A 13 9.39 7.60 -21.90
CA THR A 13 9.27 8.87 -21.19
C THR A 13 9.41 10.08 -22.11
N GLU A 14 10.39 10.02 -23.04
CA GLU A 14 10.57 11.07 -24.06
C GLU A 14 9.31 11.22 -24.93
N THR A 15 8.71 10.11 -25.36
CA THR A 15 7.43 10.14 -26.10
C THR A 15 6.30 10.76 -25.29
N LEU A 16 6.23 10.44 -23.98
CA LEU A 16 5.24 11.03 -23.09
C LEU A 16 5.46 12.53 -22.91
N GLU A 17 6.70 12.97 -22.72
CA GLU A 17 7.06 14.39 -22.60
C GLU A 17 6.68 15.18 -23.87
N GLU A 18 6.94 14.63 -25.05
CA GLU A 18 6.52 15.22 -26.32
C GLU A 18 4.99 15.33 -26.41
N ARG A 19 4.26 14.26 -26.03
CA ARG A 19 2.80 14.21 -26.09
C ARG A 19 2.13 15.23 -25.17
N VAL A 20 2.67 15.43 -23.96
CA VAL A 20 2.11 16.38 -22.99
C VAL A 20 2.69 17.81 -23.13
N ALA A 21 3.76 17.98 -23.91
CA ALA A 21 4.40 19.27 -24.21
C ALA A 21 4.70 20.12 -22.95
N GLY A 22 5.06 19.48 -21.85
CA GLY A 22 5.36 20.13 -20.56
C GLY A 22 4.12 20.59 -19.78
N ASP A 23 2.91 20.25 -20.21
CA ASP A 23 1.68 20.55 -19.48
C ASP A 23 1.44 19.52 -18.37
N ALA A 24 1.53 19.96 -17.10
CA ALA A 24 1.30 19.11 -15.94
C ALA A 24 -0.14 18.57 -15.85
N THR A 25 -1.13 19.31 -16.36
CA THR A 25 -2.53 18.87 -16.39
C THR A 25 -2.70 17.74 -17.42
N ALA A 26 -2.10 17.90 -18.61
CA ALA A 26 -2.09 16.87 -19.62
C ALA A 26 -1.37 15.59 -19.13
N LEU A 27 -0.26 15.76 -18.40
CA LEU A 27 0.46 14.64 -17.79
C LEU A 27 -0.41 13.85 -16.79
N LEU A 28 -1.14 14.55 -15.94
CA LEU A 28 -2.04 13.90 -14.97
C LEU A 28 -3.26 13.23 -15.62
N ALA A 29 -3.66 13.70 -16.80
CA ALA A 29 -4.78 13.12 -17.55
C ALA A 29 -4.36 12.01 -18.51
N ASP A 30 -3.06 11.81 -18.73
CA ASP A 30 -2.57 10.77 -19.63
C ASP A 30 -2.83 9.38 -19.05
N THR A 31 -3.49 8.53 -19.84
CA THR A 31 -3.86 7.18 -19.42
C THR A 31 -2.73 6.15 -19.57
N ALA A 32 -1.60 6.57 -20.14
CA ALA A 32 -0.42 5.74 -20.35
C ALA A 32 -0.72 4.36 -20.99
N GLU A 33 -1.61 4.34 -22.02
CA GLU A 33 -2.03 3.10 -22.67
C GLU A 33 -0.88 2.36 -23.36
N ASP A 34 0.17 3.10 -23.73
CA ASP A 34 1.37 2.64 -24.44
C ASP A 34 2.56 2.40 -23.51
N VAL A 35 2.34 2.33 -22.20
CA VAL A 35 3.43 2.15 -21.22
C VAL A 35 4.19 0.84 -21.44
N VAL A 36 5.52 0.90 -21.31
CA VAL A 36 6.39 -0.28 -21.39
C VAL A 36 6.52 -0.90 -20.01
N TYR A 37 6.03 -2.11 -19.86
CA TYR A 37 6.07 -2.88 -18.61
C TYR A 37 7.40 -3.62 -18.46
N SER A 38 7.99 -3.59 -17.28
CA SER A 38 9.18 -4.38 -16.91
C SER A 38 8.85 -5.54 -15.97
N GLY A 39 7.63 -5.59 -15.43
CA GLY A 39 7.13 -6.63 -14.56
C GLY A 39 6.46 -7.78 -15.30
N PRO A 40 6.08 -8.85 -14.59
CA PRO A 40 5.46 -10.03 -15.18
C PRO A 40 3.99 -9.84 -15.57
N TYR A 41 3.41 -8.69 -15.34
CA TYR A 41 2.02 -8.38 -15.66
C TYR A 41 1.91 -7.02 -16.35
N HIS A 42 0.94 -6.91 -17.27
CA HIS A 42 0.56 -5.65 -17.89
C HIS A 42 -0.96 -5.43 -17.81
N LYS A 43 -1.39 -4.19 -17.95
CA LYS A 43 -2.81 -3.82 -17.88
C LYS A 43 -3.57 -4.53 -19.01
N TYR A 44 -4.63 -5.21 -18.63
CA TYR A 44 -5.53 -5.89 -19.56
C TYR A 44 -6.85 -5.14 -19.69
N PHE A 45 -7.40 -4.69 -18.58
CA PHE A 45 -8.69 -4.02 -18.51
C PHE A 45 -8.75 -3.12 -17.28
N ALA A 46 -9.43 -1.98 -17.40
CA ALA A 46 -9.72 -1.10 -16.27
C ALA A 46 -11.05 -0.38 -16.48
N ASP A 47 -11.83 -0.30 -15.42
CA ASP A 47 -13.03 0.55 -15.30
C ASP A 47 -13.17 1.08 -13.86
N ASP A 48 -14.26 1.74 -13.55
CA ASP A 48 -14.52 2.31 -12.21
C ASP A 48 -14.72 1.25 -11.11
N THR A 49 -14.84 -0.01 -11.47
CA THR A 49 -15.12 -1.11 -10.54
C THR A 49 -13.91 -2.01 -10.30
N LYS A 50 -13.01 -2.12 -11.26
CA LYS A 50 -11.83 -3.00 -11.16
C LYS A 50 -10.74 -2.65 -12.15
N VAL A 51 -9.52 -3.03 -11.79
CA VAL A 51 -8.36 -3.07 -12.69
C VAL A 51 -7.89 -4.50 -12.80
N VAL A 52 -7.72 -4.99 -14.03
CA VAL A 52 -7.27 -6.36 -14.30
C VAL A 52 -5.94 -6.31 -15.03
N PHE A 53 -4.99 -7.08 -14.54
CA PHE A 53 -3.70 -7.31 -15.18
C PHE A 53 -3.65 -8.73 -15.72
N VAL A 54 -2.98 -8.91 -16.85
CA VAL A 54 -2.69 -10.22 -17.46
C VAL A 54 -1.18 -10.48 -17.42
N ARG A 55 -0.83 -11.74 -17.15
CA ARG A 55 0.57 -12.16 -17.13
C ARG A 55 1.17 -12.12 -18.54
N ASP A 56 2.38 -11.59 -18.63
CA ASP A 56 3.22 -11.71 -19.81
C ASP A 56 3.92 -13.07 -19.81
N ASP A 57 3.50 -13.96 -20.70
CA ASP A 57 4.08 -15.30 -20.81
C ASP A 57 5.51 -15.29 -21.41
N ASN A 58 5.99 -14.13 -21.91
CA ASN A 58 7.36 -13.90 -22.34
C ASN A 58 8.19 -13.11 -21.32
N TYR A 59 7.70 -12.97 -20.11
CA TYR A 59 8.40 -12.21 -19.06
C TYR A 59 9.85 -12.69 -18.89
N TRP A 60 10.78 -11.75 -18.99
CA TRP A 60 12.23 -12.03 -18.94
C TRP A 60 12.69 -12.70 -17.63
N GLY A 61 12.00 -12.45 -16.53
CA GLY A 61 12.32 -13.02 -15.22
C GLY A 61 12.04 -14.52 -15.11
N GLN A 62 11.40 -15.17 -16.11
CA GLN A 62 11.26 -16.63 -16.13
C GLN A 62 12.57 -17.37 -16.41
N ASP A 63 13.62 -16.67 -16.87
CA ASP A 63 14.93 -17.26 -17.07
C ASP A 63 15.48 -17.86 -15.77
N ALA A 64 16.16 -19.00 -15.89
CA ALA A 64 16.69 -19.75 -14.75
C ALA A 64 17.74 -18.98 -13.95
N SER A 65 18.39 -17.97 -14.55
CA SER A 65 19.32 -17.08 -13.86
C SER A 65 18.64 -16.01 -13.01
N MET A 66 17.31 -15.88 -13.12
CA MET A 66 16.49 -14.92 -12.39
C MET A 66 15.54 -15.64 -11.42
N PHE A 67 14.25 -15.71 -11.73
CA PHE A 67 13.25 -16.37 -10.87
C PHE A 67 12.97 -17.81 -11.29
N GLY A 68 13.37 -18.20 -12.51
CA GLY A 68 13.24 -19.55 -13.03
C GLY A 68 11.82 -19.99 -13.37
N ALA A 69 10.82 -19.16 -13.19
CA ALA A 69 9.41 -19.46 -13.44
C ALA A 69 8.57 -18.22 -13.67
N LEU A 70 7.46 -18.39 -14.37
CA LEU A 70 6.40 -17.39 -14.42
C LEU A 70 5.56 -17.41 -13.13
N PRO A 71 5.00 -16.28 -12.70
CA PRO A 71 3.98 -16.29 -11.66
C PRO A 71 2.81 -17.20 -12.01
N ALA A 72 2.27 -17.94 -11.03
CA ALA A 72 1.20 -18.90 -11.29
C ALA A 72 -0.12 -18.25 -11.80
N PRO A 73 -0.65 -17.16 -11.21
CA PRO A 73 -1.87 -16.54 -11.68
C PRO A 73 -1.72 -15.97 -13.10
N LYS A 74 -2.68 -16.27 -13.99
CA LYS A 74 -2.72 -15.67 -15.32
C LYS A 74 -3.28 -14.25 -15.28
N TYR A 75 -4.22 -14.00 -14.40
CA TYR A 75 -4.84 -12.70 -14.21
C TYR A 75 -4.74 -12.28 -12.75
N LEU A 76 -4.54 -10.98 -12.53
CA LEU A 76 -4.66 -10.33 -11.22
C LEU A 76 -5.77 -9.28 -11.36
N ALA A 77 -6.83 -9.44 -10.58
CA ALA A 77 -7.95 -8.51 -10.56
C ALA A 77 -7.95 -7.72 -9.25
N HIS A 78 -7.84 -6.41 -9.34
CA HIS A 78 -7.99 -5.49 -8.21
C HIS A 78 -9.40 -4.91 -8.26
N THR A 79 -10.28 -5.39 -7.40
CA THR A 79 -11.62 -4.82 -7.23
C THR A 79 -11.53 -3.50 -6.48
N ILE A 80 -12.23 -2.48 -6.96
CA ILE A 80 -12.31 -1.16 -6.33
C ILE A 80 -13.52 -1.15 -5.40
N PHE A 81 -13.28 -1.16 -4.11
CA PHE A 81 -14.33 -1.06 -3.10
C PHE A 81 -14.54 0.40 -2.69
N LYS A 82 -15.76 0.77 -2.36
CA LYS A 82 -16.08 2.12 -1.90
C LYS A 82 -15.41 2.50 -0.57
N ASP A 83 -15.16 1.50 0.27
CA ASP A 83 -14.51 1.64 1.59
C ASP A 83 -13.93 0.31 2.07
N ASN A 84 -13.16 0.35 3.16
CA ASN A 84 -12.54 -0.84 3.76
C ASN A 84 -13.58 -1.85 4.26
N ALA A 85 -14.74 -1.42 4.72
CA ALA A 85 -15.78 -2.32 5.23
C ALA A 85 -16.39 -3.18 4.12
N ALA A 86 -16.58 -2.60 2.93
CA ALA A 86 -17.02 -3.35 1.74
C ALA A 86 -15.97 -4.37 1.31
N GLY A 87 -14.69 -3.99 1.27
CA GLY A 87 -13.58 -4.91 0.98
C GLY A 87 -13.46 -6.04 2.02
N PHE A 88 -13.66 -5.73 3.29
CA PHE A 88 -13.66 -6.72 4.36
C PHE A 88 -14.82 -7.72 4.23
N THR A 89 -16.00 -7.25 3.86
CA THR A 89 -17.15 -8.12 3.60
C THR A 89 -16.87 -9.09 2.45
N ALA A 90 -16.28 -8.61 1.37
CA ALA A 90 -15.89 -9.45 0.23
C ALA A 90 -14.80 -10.48 0.59
N LEU A 91 -13.82 -10.09 1.44
CA LEU A 91 -12.82 -11.02 1.97
C LEU A 91 -13.47 -12.14 2.79
N LYS A 92 -14.41 -11.80 3.67
CA LYS A 92 -15.17 -12.79 4.47
C LYS A 92 -15.99 -13.73 3.59
N ALA A 93 -16.55 -13.23 2.49
CA ALA A 93 -17.31 -14.02 1.54
C ALA A 93 -16.44 -14.92 0.63
N GLY A 94 -15.10 -14.78 0.71
CA GLY A 94 -14.18 -15.51 -0.18
C GLY A 94 -14.14 -14.97 -1.61
N GLU A 95 -14.58 -13.73 -1.82
CA GLU A 95 -14.53 -13.06 -3.14
C GLU A 95 -13.17 -12.38 -3.40
N VAL A 96 -12.33 -12.29 -2.36
CA VAL A 96 -10.99 -11.69 -2.40
C VAL A 96 -9.99 -12.70 -1.86
N ASP A 97 -8.97 -13.02 -2.64
CA ASP A 97 -7.91 -13.96 -2.25
C ASP A 97 -6.85 -13.31 -1.36
N VAL A 98 -6.52 -12.03 -1.61
CA VAL A 98 -5.49 -11.28 -0.88
C VAL A 98 -6.00 -9.87 -0.61
N SER A 99 -5.98 -9.45 0.64
CA SER A 99 -6.32 -8.08 1.05
C SER A 99 -5.11 -7.39 1.67
N GLN A 100 -4.81 -6.18 1.21
CA GLN A 100 -3.79 -5.30 1.80
C GLN A 100 -4.41 -4.14 2.60
N GLN A 101 -5.75 -4.14 2.70
CA GLN A 101 -6.47 -3.12 3.44
C GLN A 101 -6.44 -3.41 4.94
N PHE A 102 -6.46 -2.35 5.74
CA PHE A 102 -6.67 -2.48 7.17
C PHE A 102 -8.11 -2.98 7.43
N ASN A 103 -8.21 -4.08 8.17
CA ASN A 103 -9.48 -4.68 8.58
C ASN A 103 -9.55 -4.67 10.11
N SER A 104 -10.54 -3.97 10.65
CA SER A 104 -10.77 -3.93 12.10
C SER A 104 -11.07 -5.33 12.62
N ASN A 105 -10.53 -5.66 13.80
CA ASN A 105 -10.78 -6.94 14.48
C ASN A 105 -10.52 -8.17 13.61
N ILE A 106 -9.50 -8.12 12.77
CA ILE A 106 -9.20 -9.19 11.82
C ILE A 106 -9.12 -10.58 12.48
N GLN A 107 -8.68 -10.64 13.73
CA GLN A 107 -8.59 -11.87 14.52
C GLN A 107 -9.94 -12.57 14.74
N GLU A 108 -11.06 -11.85 14.69
CA GLU A 108 -12.39 -12.45 14.86
C GLU A 108 -12.73 -13.44 13.76
N LEU A 109 -12.15 -13.27 12.56
CA LEU A 109 -12.40 -14.13 11.41
C LEU A 109 -12.01 -15.59 11.67
N TRP A 110 -10.92 -15.83 12.41
CA TRP A 110 -10.53 -17.21 12.75
C TRP A 110 -10.87 -17.60 14.18
N LEU A 111 -10.90 -16.67 15.14
CA LEU A 111 -11.26 -16.99 16.51
C LEU A 111 -12.77 -17.28 16.67
N ASN A 112 -13.61 -16.49 16.03
CA ASN A 112 -15.05 -16.55 16.21
C ASN A 112 -15.76 -17.20 15.00
N GLU A 113 -15.30 -16.95 13.78
CA GLU A 113 -15.97 -17.39 12.54
C GLU A 113 -15.27 -18.60 11.90
N ASN A 114 -14.06 -18.95 12.35
CA ASN A 114 -13.27 -20.09 11.84
C ASN A 114 -13.12 -20.08 10.29
N LEU A 115 -12.97 -18.90 9.71
CA LEU A 115 -12.77 -18.75 8.25
C LEU A 115 -11.32 -19.14 7.88
N PRO A 116 -11.08 -19.70 6.68
CA PRO A 116 -9.76 -20.11 6.20
C PRO A 116 -8.93 -18.89 5.74
N ILE A 117 -8.81 -17.90 6.59
CA ILE A 117 -8.06 -16.66 6.35
C ILE A 117 -6.82 -16.66 7.23
N SER A 118 -5.67 -16.31 6.68
CA SER A 118 -4.42 -16.14 7.43
C SER A 118 -3.88 -14.72 7.28
N THR A 119 -3.12 -14.29 8.26
CA THR A 119 -2.39 -13.03 8.25
C THR A 119 -0.90 -13.29 8.09
N TYR A 120 -0.15 -12.25 7.71
CA TYR A 120 1.30 -12.36 7.53
C TYR A 120 2.01 -12.75 8.85
N LEU A 121 1.59 -12.16 9.98
CA LEU A 121 2.06 -12.53 11.31
C LEU A 121 0.92 -13.24 12.06
N PRO A 122 1.21 -14.29 12.85
CA PRO A 122 0.18 -15.04 13.58
C PRO A 122 -0.41 -14.27 14.77
N GLU A 123 0.28 -13.21 15.21
CA GLU A 123 -0.09 -12.37 16.35
C GLU A 123 -0.10 -10.89 15.95
N ALA A 124 -0.73 -10.05 16.78
CA ALA A 124 -0.73 -8.62 16.56
C ALA A 124 0.72 -8.08 16.44
N PRO A 125 1.00 -7.22 15.46
CA PRO A 125 0.05 -6.46 14.63
C PRO A 125 -0.48 -7.18 13.37
N TYR A 126 -0.34 -8.45 13.22
CA TYR A 126 -0.80 -9.33 12.13
C TYR A 126 -0.20 -9.03 10.74
N GLY A 127 0.37 -7.87 10.54
CA GLY A 127 1.01 -7.43 9.31
C GLY A 127 2.18 -6.50 9.59
N ILE A 128 3.00 -6.25 8.57
CA ILE A 128 4.06 -5.25 8.64
C ILE A 128 3.53 -3.98 7.98
N GLY A 129 3.50 -2.88 8.72
CA GLY A 129 3.08 -1.58 8.20
C GLY A 129 4.01 -1.12 7.08
N ALA A 130 3.46 -0.88 5.90
CA ALA A 130 4.22 -0.36 4.76
C ALA A 130 4.53 1.14 4.89
N SER A 131 3.82 1.84 5.77
CA SER A 131 4.00 3.27 6.03
C SER A 131 3.74 3.60 7.49
N LEU A 132 4.30 4.72 7.92
CA LEU A 132 4.00 5.30 9.23
C LEU A 132 2.95 6.40 9.03
N PRO A 133 1.76 6.31 9.62
CA PRO A 133 0.84 7.43 9.70
C PRO A 133 1.57 8.61 10.36
N THR A 134 1.64 9.75 9.65
CA THR A 134 2.47 10.87 10.08
C THR A 134 1.67 12.16 10.00
N ALA A 135 1.68 12.94 11.08
CA ALA A 135 1.19 14.30 11.08
C ALA A 135 2.32 15.26 10.71
N PHE A 136 2.14 16.01 9.63
CA PHE A 136 3.07 17.05 9.21
C PHE A 136 2.58 18.42 9.70
N PHE A 137 3.47 19.17 10.35
CA PHE A 137 3.17 20.52 10.80
C PHE A 137 3.56 21.53 9.71
N ASN A 138 2.61 22.39 9.33
CA ASN A 138 2.94 23.55 8.51
C ASN A 138 3.62 24.61 9.37
N LEU A 139 4.94 24.71 9.26
CA LEU A 139 5.76 25.61 10.08
C LEU A 139 5.54 27.11 9.77
N THR A 140 4.81 27.44 8.71
CA THR A 140 4.44 28.82 8.40
C THR A 140 3.12 29.25 9.07
N SER A 141 2.39 28.29 9.67
CA SER A 141 1.18 28.60 10.44
C SER A 141 1.52 29.12 11.82
N ASN A 142 0.75 30.13 12.27
CA ASN A 142 0.99 30.81 13.54
C ASN A 142 1.05 29.81 14.73
N GLY A 143 2.15 29.87 15.46
CA GLY A 143 2.41 29.01 16.62
C GLY A 143 3.01 27.64 16.29
N LEU A 144 2.84 27.10 15.06
CA LEU A 144 3.42 25.83 14.67
C LEU A 144 4.91 25.94 14.28
N ASP A 145 5.44 27.13 14.08
CA ASP A 145 6.86 27.43 13.97
C ASP A 145 7.61 27.18 15.29
N GLN A 146 6.91 27.23 16.42
CA GLN A 146 7.48 27.05 17.76
C GLN A 146 7.63 25.57 18.10
N VAL A 147 8.85 25.14 18.40
CA VAL A 147 9.15 23.74 18.76
C VAL A 147 8.38 23.30 20.01
N ALA A 148 8.22 24.21 21.00
CA ALA A 148 7.51 23.90 22.25
C ALA A 148 6.03 23.54 21.99
N VAL A 149 5.37 24.25 21.04
CA VAL A 149 3.98 23.95 20.66
C VAL A 149 3.87 22.58 19.99
N ARG A 150 4.75 22.27 19.05
CA ARG A 150 4.76 20.95 18.39
C ARG A 150 5.00 19.81 19.39
N LYS A 151 5.92 19.99 20.33
CA LYS A 151 6.15 19.02 21.41
C LYS A 151 4.92 18.85 22.31
N ALA A 152 4.25 19.95 22.68
CA ALA A 152 3.04 19.89 23.46
C ALA A 152 1.91 19.12 22.75
N ILE A 153 1.73 19.35 21.44
CA ILE A 153 0.76 18.60 20.64
C ILE A 153 1.13 17.11 20.64
N ALA A 154 2.38 16.76 20.40
CA ALA A 154 2.83 15.35 20.40
C ALA A 154 2.60 14.66 21.77
N MET A 155 2.80 15.38 22.86
CA MET A 155 2.56 14.87 24.22
C MET A 155 1.06 14.74 24.56
N ALA A 156 0.19 15.49 23.88
CA ALA A 156 -1.25 15.45 24.09
C ALA A 156 -1.95 14.32 23.31
N VAL A 157 -1.25 13.64 22.40
CA VAL A 157 -1.82 12.52 21.65
C VAL A 157 -1.95 11.29 22.55
N ASP A 158 -3.18 10.80 22.70
CA ASP A 158 -3.46 9.57 23.42
C ASP A 158 -3.29 8.36 22.50
N TYR A 159 -2.07 7.84 22.44
CA TYR A 159 -1.72 6.72 21.58
C TYR A 159 -2.40 5.41 21.98
N ASP A 160 -2.62 5.19 23.28
CA ASP A 160 -3.27 3.97 23.76
C ASP A 160 -4.74 3.92 23.32
N THR A 161 -5.43 5.05 23.39
CA THR A 161 -6.80 5.17 22.86
C THR A 161 -6.84 4.99 21.34
N ILE A 162 -5.86 5.53 20.60
CA ILE A 162 -5.77 5.31 19.15
C ILE A 162 -5.53 3.84 18.82
N ILE A 163 -4.61 3.18 19.53
CA ILE A 163 -4.31 1.77 19.31
C ILE A 163 -5.52 0.89 19.63
N SER A 164 -6.20 1.12 20.75
CA SER A 164 -7.33 0.31 21.16
C SER A 164 -8.57 0.52 20.28
N ASN A 165 -8.92 1.76 19.98
CA ASN A 165 -10.18 2.08 19.30
C ASN A 165 -10.04 2.12 17.77
N ALA A 166 -9.05 2.84 17.24
CA ALA A 166 -8.91 2.98 15.81
C ALA A 166 -8.18 1.79 15.16
N MET A 167 -7.17 1.26 15.84
CA MET A 167 -6.37 0.15 15.35
C MET A 167 -6.84 -1.21 15.85
N THR A 168 -7.87 -1.25 16.70
CA THR A 168 -8.43 -2.48 17.30
C THR A 168 -7.36 -3.43 17.86
N ASN A 169 -6.38 -2.87 18.55
CA ASN A 169 -5.19 -3.53 19.10
C ASN A 169 -4.30 -4.25 18.07
N GLN A 170 -4.40 -3.89 16.80
CA GLN A 170 -3.57 -4.46 15.73
C GLN A 170 -2.30 -3.65 15.47
N SER A 171 -2.01 -2.66 16.28
CA SER A 171 -0.77 -1.92 16.25
C SER A 171 0.10 -2.33 17.44
N ALA A 172 1.39 -2.22 17.26
CA ALA A 172 2.29 -2.31 18.39
C ALA A 172 2.09 -1.14 19.33
N THR A 173 2.37 -1.36 20.62
CA THR A 173 2.38 -0.32 21.63
C THR A 173 3.23 0.87 21.16
N PHE A 174 2.74 2.09 21.37
CA PHE A 174 3.49 3.29 21.08
C PHE A 174 4.82 3.27 21.84
N THR A 175 5.89 3.53 21.11
CA THR A 175 7.20 3.84 21.68
C THR A 175 7.64 5.18 21.12
N GLN A 176 8.44 5.92 21.86
CA GLN A 176 8.97 7.20 21.39
C GLN A 176 9.94 7.07 20.22
N VAL A 177 10.32 5.86 19.87
CA VAL A 177 11.19 5.55 18.74
C VAL A 177 10.33 5.19 17.53
N PRO A 178 10.45 5.91 16.41
CA PRO A 178 9.73 5.59 15.19
C PRO A 178 10.06 4.17 14.71
N ARG A 179 9.04 3.44 14.25
CA ARG A 179 9.21 2.14 13.60
C ARG A 179 9.15 2.29 12.10
N SER A 180 9.88 1.47 11.40
CA SER A 180 9.84 1.36 9.95
C SER A 180 9.90 -0.09 9.51
N LEU A 181 9.70 -0.34 8.22
CA LEU A 181 9.91 -1.67 7.65
C LEU A 181 11.37 -2.15 7.81
N MET A 182 12.31 -1.22 7.81
CA MET A 182 13.73 -1.52 7.96
C MET A 182 14.14 -1.73 9.42
N ASN A 183 13.36 -1.18 10.33
CA ASN A 183 13.59 -1.28 11.78
C ASN A 183 12.25 -1.43 12.50
N PRO A 184 11.63 -2.63 12.46
CA PRO A 184 10.32 -2.86 13.08
C PRO A 184 10.42 -2.98 14.61
N THR A 185 11.60 -3.18 15.19
CA THR A 185 11.80 -3.34 16.61
C THR A 185 12.04 -1.99 17.29
N PRO A 186 11.36 -1.66 18.40
CA PRO A 186 11.60 -0.41 19.11
C PRO A 186 13.04 -0.32 19.61
N GLY A 187 13.70 0.79 19.30
CA GLY A 187 15.04 1.09 19.83
C GLY A 187 16.20 0.47 19.08
N GLU A 188 15.95 -0.14 17.92
CA GLU A 188 16.99 -0.62 17.01
C GLU A 188 17.19 0.33 15.84
#